data_66e089f7a58e823dcf3f1e96cf2260f5
#
_entry.id   66e089f7a58e823dcf3f1e96cf2260f5
#
_cell.length_a   1.000
_cell.length_b   1.000
_cell.length_c   1.000
_cell.angle_alpha   90.00
_cell.angle_beta   90.00
_cell.angle_gamma   90.00
#
_symmetry.space_group_name_H-M   'P 1'
#
loop_
_entity.id
_entity.type
_entity.pdbx_description
1 polymer ?
#
loop_
_entity_poly.entity_id
_entity_poly.type
_entity_poly.pdbx_seq_one_letter_code
_entity_poly.pdbx_strand_id
1 'polypeptide(L)'
;IQGSGKSPNDFLDQRDQLLDNLSFKLNINDKDVKATLKKAYDANGKVTLDDLTKSGVKISGELEGTLSMKQEINKYKDGLKQLSNTITSNVNKAAGQEIFKAKDGELISINPEMLQEPEKINVTADIALKVYELKSEKVNINGKDMTINTFYNSMIQDLGQSSAAVIRDESNQSKLLENIDSSRSSVSGVSLDEEMISLVQLQHTYSANAKVMSTIDSLLDVVVNGLVR
;
A
#
# COMPACT_ATOMS: atom_id res chain seq x y z
N ILE A 1 32.81 -10.54 6.76
CA ILE A 1 33.06 -9.11 6.52
C ILE A 1 33.72 -8.49 7.77
N GLN A 2 33.21 -8.74 8.98
CA GLN A 2 33.85 -8.26 10.22
C GLN A 2 35.28 -8.78 10.44
N GLY A 3 35.68 -9.89 9.80
CA GLY A 3 37.02 -10.45 9.87
C GLY A 3 38.00 -9.91 8.84
N SER A 4 37.58 -9.08 7.88
CA SER A 4 38.44 -8.60 6.79
C SER A 4 39.10 -7.22 7.03
N GLY A 5 38.82 -6.59 8.18
CA GLY A 5 39.33 -5.24 8.52
C GLY A 5 38.79 -4.10 7.66
N LYS A 6 37.87 -4.37 6.75
CA LYS A 6 37.16 -3.34 5.96
C LYS A 6 35.96 -2.84 6.72
N SER A 7 35.76 -1.53 6.72
CA SER A 7 34.54 -0.93 7.28
C SER A 7 33.31 -1.43 6.49
N PRO A 8 32.31 -2.02 7.14
CA PRO A 8 31.11 -2.53 6.45
C PRO A 8 30.08 -1.43 6.17
N ASN A 9 30.47 -0.15 6.14
CA ASN A 9 29.55 0.98 6.07
C ASN A 9 28.60 0.89 4.88
N ASP A 10 29.10 0.58 3.69
CA ASP A 10 28.25 0.45 2.49
C ASP A 10 27.17 -0.64 2.66
N PHE A 11 27.51 -1.75 3.33
CA PHE A 11 26.55 -2.81 3.61
C PHE A 11 25.57 -2.44 4.72
N LEU A 12 26.01 -1.65 5.70
CA LEU A 12 25.14 -1.13 6.76
C LEU A 12 24.13 -0.12 6.18
N ASP A 13 24.60 0.76 5.30
CA ASP A 13 23.73 1.72 4.60
C ASP A 13 22.70 1.02 3.71
N GLN A 14 23.12 0.00 2.95
CA GLN A 14 22.20 -0.82 2.15
C GLN A 14 21.19 -1.57 3.03
N ARG A 15 21.64 -2.13 4.15
CA ARG A 15 20.75 -2.78 5.12
C ARG A 15 19.71 -1.80 5.66
N ASP A 16 20.15 -0.62 6.06
CA ASP A 16 19.29 0.39 6.66
C ASP A 16 18.27 0.92 5.63
N GLN A 17 18.68 1.12 4.38
CA GLN A 17 17.77 1.45 3.28
C GLN A 17 16.74 0.34 3.03
N LEU A 18 17.13 -0.93 3.07
CA LEU A 18 16.20 -2.05 2.93
C LEU A 18 15.23 -2.14 4.12
N LEU A 19 15.69 -1.86 5.34
CA LEU A 19 14.86 -1.81 6.53
C LEU A 19 13.86 -0.65 6.48
N ASP A 20 14.29 0.53 6.03
CA ASP A 20 13.42 1.68 5.80
C ASP A 20 12.31 1.32 4.77
N ASN A 21 12.68 0.78 3.62
CA ASN A 21 11.73 0.34 2.60
C ASN A 21 10.75 -0.73 3.12
N LEU A 22 11.22 -1.66 3.95
CA LEU A 22 10.37 -2.69 4.54
C LEU A 22 9.44 -2.08 5.60
N SER A 23 9.87 -1.07 6.34
CA SER A 23 9.08 -0.41 7.37
C SER A 23 7.86 0.33 6.81
N PHE A 24 7.93 0.83 5.58
CA PHE A 24 6.77 1.39 4.87
C PHE A 24 5.73 0.34 4.51
N LYS A 25 6.17 -0.89 4.27
CA LYS A 25 5.29 -1.99 3.85
C LYS A 25 4.56 -2.64 5.02
N LEU A 26 5.24 -2.76 6.14
CA LEU A 26 4.69 -3.36 7.36
C LEU A 26 5.50 -2.94 8.61
N ASN A 27 4.87 -3.01 9.79
CA ASN A 27 5.55 -2.68 11.05
C ASN A 27 6.56 -3.76 11.45
N ILE A 28 7.79 -3.63 10.95
CA ILE A 28 8.90 -4.55 11.25
C ILE A 28 9.37 -4.51 12.71
N ASN A 29 8.96 -3.51 13.50
CA ASN A 29 9.32 -3.40 14.91
C ASN A 29 8.38 -4.19 15.82
N ASP A 30 7.21 -4.58 15.33
CA ASP A 30 6.28 -5.42 16.04
C ASP A 30 6.88 -6.82 16.26
N LYS A 31 6.78 -7.33 17.51
CA LYS A 31 7.36 -8.64 17.89
C LYS A 31 6.67 -9.80 17.16
N ASP A 32 5.36 -9.72 16.99
CA ASP A 32 4.56 -10.77 16.37
C ASP A 32 4.79 -10.79 14.85
N VAL A 33 4.95 -9.62 14.24
CA VAL A 33 5.37 -9.49 12.84
C VAL A 33 6.74 -10.14 12.64
N LYS A 34 7.73 -9.79 13.46
CA LYS A 34 9.08 -10.39 13.40
C LYS A 34 9.05 -11.91 13.56
N ALA A 35 8.30 -12.41 14.53
CA ALA A 35 8.19 -13.85 14.79
C ALA A 35 7.54 -14.59 13.60
N THR A 36 6.49 -14.01 13.01
CA THR A 36 5.79 -14.58 11.86
C THR A 36 6.66 -14.57 10.60
N LEU A 37 7.35 -13.46 10.32
CA LEU A 37 8.28 -13.36 9.21
C LEU A 37 9.41 -14.38 9.33
N LYS A 38 9.99 -14.52 10.52
CA LYS A 38 11.05 -15.51 10.79
C LYS A 38 10.54 -16.94 10.57
N LYS A 39 9.39 -17.27 11.14
CA LYS A 39 8.80 -18.61 11.02
C LYS A 39 8.47 -18.98 9.57
N ALA A 40 7.91 -18.04 8.81
CA ALA A 40 7.57 -18.26 7.41
C ALA A 40 8.84 -18.37 6.54
N TYR A 41 9.87 -17.56 6.82
CA TYR A 41 11.16 -17.64 6.16
C TYR A 41 11.85 -18.99 6.42
N ASP A 42 11.91 -19.42 7.69
CA ASP A 42 12.54 -20.69 8.10
C ASP A 42 11.83 -21.91 7.47
N ALA A 43 10.51 -21.81 7.19
CA ALA A 43 9.74 -22.89 6.60
C ALA A 43 9.97 -23.05 5.08
N ASN A 44 9.95 -21.94 4.31
CA ASN A 44 9.94 -22.00 2.83
C ASN A 44 10.73 -20.87 2.15
N GLY A 45 11.32 -19.95 2.89
CA GLY A 45 11.97 -18.76 2.34
C GLY A 45 11.02 -17.75 1.67
N LYS A 46 9.70 -18.01 1.71
CA LYS A 46 8.65 -17.12 1.18
C LYS A 46 7.64 -16.81 2.26
N VAL A 47 7.28 -15.54 2.37
CA VAL A 47 6.20 -15.06 3.22
C VAL A 47 5.03 -14.70 2.34
N THR A 48 3.88 -15.29 2.58
CA THR A 48 2.65 -14.97 1.88
C THR A 48 1.77 -14.05 2.73
N LEU A 49 0.87 -13.33 2.07
CA LEU A 49 -0.12 -12.50 2.75
C LEU A 49 -1.00 -13.35 3.71
N ASP A 50 -1.30 -14.57 3.31
CA ASP A 50 -2.05 -15.53 4.11
C ASP A 50 -1.34 -15.90 5.41
N ASP A 51 -0.02 -16.02 5.39
CA ASP A 51 0.77 -16.33 6.58
C ASP A 51 0.67 -15.20 7.61
N LEU A 52 0.68 -13.95 7.15
CA LEU A 52 0.54 -12.78 7.99
C LEU A 52 -0.89 -12.63 8.54
N THR A 53 -1.90 -12.81 7.70
CA THR A 53 -3.30 -12.65 8.12
C THR A 53 -3.79 -13.76 9.04
N LYS A 54 -3.39 -15.01 8.81
CA LYS A 54 -3.77 -16.17 9.64
C LYS A 54 -3.09 -16.19 11.00
N SER A 55 -1.95 -15.54 11.14
CA SER A 55 -1.23 -15.48 12.43
C SER A 55 -1.86 -14.51 13.44
N GLY A 56 -2.91 -13.78 13.07
CA GLY A 56 -3.54 -12.78 13.94
C GLY A 56 -2.68 -11.53 14.17
N VAL A 57 -1.61 -11.37 13.41
CA VAL A 57 -0.72 -10.22 13.48
C VAL A 57 -1.46 -8.97 13.02
N LYS A 58 -1.35 -7.89 13.76
CA LYS A 58 -1.84 -6.58 13.34
C LYS A 58 -0.96 -6.07 12.21
N ILE A 59 -1.49 -6.19 10.98
CA ILE A 59 -0.82 -5.68 9.80
C ILE A 59 -0.95 -4.16 9.78
N SER A 60 0.06 -3.46 9.29
CA SER A 60 0.10 -2.01 9.17
C SER A 60 0.87 -1.61 7.91
N GLY A 61 0.90 -0.32 7.60
CA GLY A 61 1.59 0.22 6.43
C GLY A 61 0.88 -0.06 5.10
N GLU A 62 1.63 -0.09 4.02
CA GLU A 62 1.12 -0.29 2.65
C GLU A 62 0.30 -1.59 2.51
N LEU A 63 0.71 -2.62 3.25
CA LEU A 63 0.03 -3.92 3.20
C LEU A 63 -1.36 -3.85 3.82
N GLU A 64 -1.54 -3.15 4.94
CA GLU A 64 -2.85 -2.89 5.54
C GLU A 64 -3.74 -2.10 4.59
N GLY A 65 -3.19 -1.03 3.98
CA GLY A 65 -3.91 -0.24 2.99
C GLY A 65 -4.41 -1.08 1.81
N THR A 66 -3.57 -1.96 1.29
CA THR A 66 -3.92 -2.87 0.20
C THR A 66 -5.04 -3.85 0.59
N LEU A 67 -4.98 -4.40 1.82
CA LEU A 67 -6.01 -5.29 2.34
C LEU A 67 -7.34 -4.58 2.55
N SER A 68 -7.31 -3.40 3.16
CA SER A 68 -8.49 -2.57 3.39
C SER A 68 -9.14 -2.18 2.06
N MET A 69 -8.35 -1.77 1.07
CA MET A 69 -8.84 -1.48 -0.27
C MET A 69 -9.50 -2.70 -0.93
N LYS A 70 -8.91 -3.88 -0.80
CA LYS A 70 -9.50 -5.13 -1.31
C LYS A 70 -10.84 -5.44 -0.64
N GLN A 71 -10.96 -5.20 0.67
CA GLN A 71 -12.21 -5.39 1.40
C GLN A 71 -13.29 -4.40 0.93
N GLU A 72 -12.94 -3.12 0.77
CA GLU A 72 -13.86 -2.11 0.25
C GLU A 72 -14.31 -2.41 -1.18
N ILE A 73 -13.40 -2.81 -2.07
CA ILE A 73 -13.75 -3.24 -3.43
C ILE A 73 -14.74 -4.42 -3.40
N ASN A 74 -14.51 -5.41 -2.55
CA ASN A 74 -15.42 -6.55 -2.43
C ASN A 74 -16.79 -6.11 -1.90
N LYS A 75 -16.84 -5.23 -0.90
CA LYS A 75 -18.08 -4.65 -0.39
C LYS A 75 -18.92 -3.98 -1.49
N TYR A 76 -18.29 -3.16 -2.34
CA TYR A 76 -18.99 -2.53 -3.46
C TYR A 76 -19.37 -3.53 -4.56
N LYS A 77 -18.55 -4.52 -4.85
CA LYS A 77 -18.90 -5.62 -5.77
C LYS A 77 -20.11 -6.40 -5.28
N ASP A 78 -20.16 -6.72 -3.99
CA ASP A 78 -21.29 -7.43 -3.38
C ASP A 78 -22.55 -6.54 -3.38
N GLY A 79 -22.39 -5.25 -3.11
CA GLY A 79 -23.49 -4.28 -3.21
C GLY A 79 -24.06 -4.19 -4.64
N LEU A 80 -23.21 -4.12 -5.66
CA LEU A 80 -23.63 -4.13 -7.06
C LEU A 80 -24.29 -5.46 -7.46
N LYS A 81 -23.77 -6.58 -7.00
CA LYS A 81 -24.37 -7.90 -7.23
C LYS A 81 -25.76 -8.00 -6.60
N GLN A 82 -25.91 -7.45 -5.40
CA GLN A 82 -27.18 -7.42 -4.72
C GLN A 82 -28.19 -6.51 -5.42
N LEU A 83 -27.74 -5.32 -5.86
CA LEU A 83 -28.57 -4.41 -6.67
C LEU A 83 -29.05 -5.13 -7.95
N SER A 84 -28.16 -5.78 -8.64
CA SER A 84 -28.43 -6.58 -9.84
C SER A 84 -29.48 -7.66 -9.58
N ASN A 85 -29.29 -8.46 -8.53
CA ASN A 85 -30.21 -9.53 -8.15
C ASN A 85 -31.60 -8.94 -7.78
N THR A 86 -31.61 -7.83 -7.08
CA THR A 86 -32.87 -7.15 -6.69
C THR A 86 -33.62 -6.65 -7.93
N ILE A 87 -32.92 -6.01 -8.88
CA ILE A 87 -33.53 -5.56 -10.13
C ILE A 87 -34.06 -6.76 -10.93
N THR A 88 -33.21 -7.77 -11.15
CA THR A 88 -33.58 -8.99 -11.90
C THR A 88 -34.80 -9.67 -11.31
N SER A 89 -34.82 -9.90 -10.00
CA SER A 89 -35.91 -10.59 -9.32
C SER A 89 -37.22 -9.80 -9.38
N ASN A 90 -37.19 -8.49 -9.10
CA ASN A 90 -38.40 -7.68 -9.08
C ASN A 90 -38.95 -7.40 -10.48
N VAL A 91 -38.09 -7.19 -11.49
CA VAL A 91 -38.53 -7.02 -12.89
C VAL A 91 -39.14 -8.34 -13.40
N ASN A 92 -38.50 -9.46 -13.21
CA ASN A 92 -39.02 -10.76 -13.62
C ASN A 92 -40.36 -11.07 -12.94
N LYS A 93 -40.47 -10.75 -11.64
CA LYS A 93 -41.73 -10.92 -10.89
C LYS A 93 -42.84 -10.00 -11.44
N ALA A 94 -42.53 -8.73 -11.70
CA ALA A 94 -43.52 -7.79 -12.27
C ALA A 94 -43.94 -8.19 -13.68
N ALA A 95 -43.01 -8.68 -14.47
CA ALA A 95 -43.26 -9.17 -15.82
C ALA A 95 -43.96 -10.54 -15.89
N GLY A 96 -43.92 -11.31 -14.82
CA GLY A 96 -44.44 -12.69 -14.80
C GLY A 96 -43.63 -13.66 -15.68
N GLN A 97 -42.41 -13.29 -16.08
CA GLN A 97 -41.55 -14.06 -16.97
C GLN A 97 -40.06 -13.75 -16.69
N GLU A 98 -39.17 -14.70 -16.94
CA GLU A 98 -37.72 -14.52 -16.73
C GLU A 98 -37.08 -13.72 -17.90
N ILE A 99 -37.23 -12.40 -17.88
CA ILE A 99 -36.61 -11.51 -18.88
C ILE A 99 -35.10 -11.42 -18.67
N PHE A 100 -34.71 -11.24 -17.40
CA PHE A 100 -33.29 -11.15 -17.00
C PHE A 100 -32.86 -12.41 -16.25
N LYS A 101 -31.63 -12.83 -16.52
CA LYS A 101 -31.01 -13.98 -15.85
C LYS A 101 -29.59 -13.61 -15.46
N ALA A 102 -29.22 -13.85 -14.21
CA ALA A 102 -27.82 -13.70 -13.79
C ALA A 102 -27.01 -14.80 -14.46
N LYS A 103 -25.95 -14.41 -15.16
CA LYS A 103 -24.95 -15.32 -15.73
C LYS A 103 -23.67 -15.21 -14.93
N ASP A 104 -22.97 -16.31 -14.78
CA ASP A 104 -21.69 -16.32 -14.03
C ASP A 104 -20.72 -15.27 -14.60
N GLY A 105 -20.31 -14.35 -13.73
CA GLY A 105 -19.40 -13.24 -14.08
C GLY A 105 -20.08 -11.98 -14.60
N GLU A 106 -21.37 -11.99 -14.89
CA GLU A 106 -22.16 -10.83 -15.32
C GLU A 106 -23.10 -10.38 -14.22
N LEU A 107 -23.30 -9.07 -14.08
CA LEU A 107 -24.21 -8.53 -13.09
C LEU A 107 -25.68 -8.72 -13.50
N ILE A 108 -26.02 -8.32 -14.72
CA ILE A 108 -27.35 -8.52 -15.33
C ILE A 108 -27.15 -8.94 -16.79
N SER A 109 -27.84 -9.98 -17.23
CA SER A 109 -27.93 -10.33 -18.65
C SER A 109 -29.38 -10.65 -19.04
N ILE A 110 -29.69 -10.45 -20.32
CA ILE A 110 -30.96 -10.89 -20.87
C ILE A 110 -30.98 -12.41 -20.91
N ASN A 111 -32.11 -13.03 -20.59
CA ASN A 111 -32.26 -14.47 -20.70
C ASN A 111 -31.96 -14.91 -22.14
N PRO A 112 -31.00 -15.84 -22.36
CA PRO A 112 -30.63 -16.28 -23.70
C PRO A 112 -31.80 -16.80 -24.54
N GLU A 113 -32.80 -17.40 -23.91
CA GLU A 113 -34.02 -17.87 -24.60
C GLU A 113 -34.84 -16.70 -25.16
N MET A 114 -34.92 -15.60 -24.39
CA MET A 114 -35.63 -14.38 -24.82
C MET A 114 -34.81 -13.60 -25.86
N LEU A 115 -33.52 -13.81 -25.93
CA LEU A 115 -32.66 -13.21 -26.95
C LEU A 115 -32.81 -13.93 -28.31
N GLN A 116 -33.00 -15.24 -28.28
CA GLN A 116 -33.19 -16.07 -29.49
C GLN A 116 -34.62 -15.94 -30.04
N GLU A 117 -35.62 -15.77 -29.20
CA GLU A 117 -37.03 -15.71 -29.54
C GLU A 117 -37.68 -14.49 -28.89
N PRO A 118 -37.39 -13.26 -29.40
CA PRO A 118 -37.91 -12.01 -28.79
C PRO A 118 -39.43 -11.89 -28.76
N GLU A 119 -40.11 -12.58 -29.65
CA GLU A 119 -41.59 -12.65 -29.73
C GLU A 119 -42.22 -13.34 -28.49
N LYS A 120 -41.43 -14.11 -27.72
CA LYS A 120 -41.89 -14.70 -26.46
C LYS A 120 -41.95 -13.67 -25.33
N ILE A 121 -41.34 -12.51 -25.50
CA ILE A 121 -41.42 -11.44 -24.50
C ILE A 121 -42.82 -10.81 -24.58
N ASN A 122 -43.66 -11.16 -23.61
CA ASN A 122 -44.99 -10.57 -23.52
C ASN A 122 -44.93 -9.24 -22.75
N VAL A 123 -45.11 -8.11 -23.47
CA VAL A 123 -45.13 -6.78 -22.86
C VAL A 123 -46.53 -6.19 -23.09
N THR A 124 -47.36 -6.30 -22.05
CA THR A 124 -48.65 -5.61 -22.00
C THR A 124 -48.50 -4.25 -21.31
N ALA A 125 -49.51 -3.35 -21.50
CA ALA A 125 -49.53 -2.07 -20.80
C ALA A 125 -49.53 -2.23 -19.26
N ASP A 126 -50.16 -3.27 -18.75
CA ASP A 126 -50.20 -3.62 -17.31
C ASP A 126 -48.82 -4.03 -16.80
N ILE A 127 -48.09 -4.85 -17.55
CA ILE A 127 -46.70 -5.25 -17.21
C ILE A 127 -45.78 -4.02 -17.23
N ALA A 128 -45.86 -3.20 -18.27
CA ALA A 128 -45.06 -1.98 -18.36
C ALA A 128 -45.31 -1.03 -17.19
N LEU A 129 -46.58 -0.89 -16.76
CA LEU A 129 -46.95 -0.09 -15.59
C LEU A 129 -46.35 -0.67 -14.31
N LYS A 130 -46.47 -1.97 -14.06
CA LYS A 130 -45.88 -2.65 -12.89
C LYS A 130 -44.38 -2.49 -12.83
N VAL A 131 -43.68 -2.64 -13.95
CA VAL A 131 -42.22 -2.42 -14.03
C VAL A 131 -41.85 -0.95 -13.75
N TYR A 132 -42.68 0.00 -14.23
CA TYR A 132 -42.48 1.42 -13.94
C TYR A 132 -42.70 1.74 -12.44
N GLU A 133 -43.66 1.14 -11.79
CA GLU A 133 -43.96 1.32 -10.36
C GLU A 133 -42.82 0.84 -9.45
N LEU A 134 -41.99 -0.14 -9.89
CA LEU A 134 -40.80 -0.60 -9.16
C LEU A 134 -39.84 0.53 -8.84
N LYS A 135 -39.82 1.60 -9.61
CA LYS A 135 -39.03 2.79 -9.35
C LYS A 135 -39.30 3.40 -7.96
N SER A 136 -40.54 3.35 -7.53
CA SER A 136 -41.04 3.96 -6.28
C SER A 136 -41.35 2.93 -5.22
N GLU A 137 -41.39 1.65 -5.58
CA GLU A 137 -41.70 0.56 -4.68
C GLU A 137 -40.56 0.30 -3.71
N LYS A 138 -40.88 0.09 -2.46
CA LYS A 138 -39.91 -0.34 -1.44
C LYS A 138 -39.75 -1.84 -1.51
N VAL A 139 -38.52 -2.27 -1.73
CA VAL A 139 -38.11 -3.68 -1.74
C VAL A 139 -37.17 -3.94 -0.57
N ASN A 140 -37.20 -5.15 -0.04
CA ASN A 140 -36.30 -5.53 1.04
C ASN A 140 -34.92 -5.76 0.49
N ILE A 141 -33.94 -4.92 0.90
CA ILE A 141 -32.55 -5.03 0.54
C ILE A 141 -31.73 -5.06 1.83
N ASN A 142 -31.06 -6.17 2.11
CA ASN A 142 -30.29 -6.37 3.35
C ASN A 142 -31.12 -6.19 4.64
N GLY A 143 -32.37 -6.64 4.64
CA GLY A 143 -33.24 -6.51 5.81
C GLY A 143 -33.83 -5.09 6.02
N LYS A 144 -33.65 -4.19 5.07
CA LYS A 144 -34.20 -2.83 5.09
C LYS A 144 -35.09 -2.61 3.89
N ASP A 145 -36.29 -2.02 4.14
CA ASP A 145 -37.22 -1.67 3.08
C ASP A 145 -36.87 -0.30 2.51
N MET A 146 -36.37 -0.29 1.30
CA MET A 146 -35.95 0.93 0.58
C MET A 146 -36.19 0.78 -0.91
N THR A 147 -36.22 1.90 -1.64
CA THR A 147 -36.28 1.85 -3.10
C THR A 147 -34.91 1.46 -3.67
N ILE A 148 -34.90 0.86 -4.85
CA ILE A 148 -33.66 0.52 -5.60
C ILE A 148 -32.76 1.76 -5.76
N ASN A 149 -33.38 2.91 -6.08
CA ASN A 149 -32.65 4.16 -6.25
C ASN A 149 -32.04 4.66 -4.94
N THR A 150 -32.75 4.53 -3.81
CA THR A 150 -32.22 4.90 -2.49
C THR A 150 -31.01 4.02 -2.12
N PHE A 151 -31.09 2.73 -2.39
CA PHE A 151 -29.97 1.81 -2.15
C PHE A 151 -28.74 2.20 -2.99
N TYR A 152 -28.92 2.43 -4.28
CA TYR A 152 -27.84 2.85 -5.17
C TYR A 152 -27.21 4.17 -4.72
N ASN A 153 -28.03 5.18 -4.42
CA ASN A 153 -27.55 6.48 -3.97
C ASN A 153 -26.80 6.38 -2.62
N SER A 154 -27.29 5.54 -1.69
CA SER A 154 -26.58 5.33 -0.42
C SER A 154 -25.20 4.69 -0.63
N MET A 155 -25.08 3.76 -1.57
CA MET A 155 -23.81 3.12 -1.91
C MET A 155 -22.82 4.12 -2.55
N ILE A 156 -23.30 4.98 -3.45
CA ILE A 156 -22.46 6.03 -4.07
C ILE A 156 -22.05 7.08 -3.04
N GLN A 157 -22.94 7.44 -2.11
CA GLN A 157 -22.63 8.38 -1.04
C GLN A 157 -21.57 7.79 -0.09
N ASP A 158 -21.69 6.52 0.29
CA ASP A 158 -20.72 5.81 1.13
C ASP A 158 -19.34 5.77 0.44
N LEU A 159 -19.31 5.44 -0.85
CA LEU A 159 -18.07 5.48 -1.65
C LEU A 159 -17.44 6.88 -1.67
N GLY A 160 -18.25 7.92 -1.88
CA GLY A 160 -17.77 9.30 -1.90
C GLY A 160 -17.20 9.74 -0.54
N GLN A 161 -17.87 9.39 0.55
CA GLN A 161 -17.38 9.69 1.91
C GLN A 161 -16.09 8.93 2.24
N SER A 162 -16.02 7.64 1.92
CA SER A 162 -14.84 6.81 2.13
C SER A 162 -13.66 7.33 1.32
N SER A 163 -13.87 7.68 0.05
CA SER A 163 -12.83 8.26 -0.80
C SER A 163 -12.32 9.60 -0.27
N ALA A 164 -13.22 10.49 0.15
CA ALA A 164 -12.84 11.77 0.72
C ALA A 164 -12.08 11.62 2.06
N ALA A 165 -12.42 10.62 2.87
CA ALA A 165 -11.68 10.32 4.10
C ALA A 165 -10.25 9.85 3.79
N VAL A 166 -10.08 8.90 2.86
CA VAL A 166 -8.76 8.38 2.47
C VAL A 166 -7.87 9.49 1.91
N ILE A 167 -8.40 10.39 1.07
CA ILE A 167 -7.63 11.52 0.53
C ILE A 167 -7.13 12.46 1.64
N ARG A 168 -7.98 12.73 2.64
CA ARG A 168 -7.58 13.56 3.79
C ARG A 168 -6.51 12.88 4.64
N ASP A 169 -6.67 11.59 4.89
CA ASP A 169 -5.74 10.80 5.69
C ASP A 169 -4.38 10.69 4.99
N GLU A 170 -4.37 10.48 3.66
CA GLU A 170 -3.16 10.50 2.84
C GLU A 170 -2.43 11.84 2.94
N SER A 171 -3.14 12.96 2.76
CA SER A 171 -2.56 14.30 2.89
C SER A 171 -1.98 14.57 4.29
N ASN A 172 -2.67 14.14 5.33
CA ASN A 172 -2.19 14.29 6.70
C ASN A 172 -0.95 13.43 6.99
N GLN A 173 -0.94 12.18 6.51
CA GLN A 173 0.21 11.29 6.67
C GLN A 173 1.41 11.74 5.86
N SER A 174 1.23 12.26 4.65
CA SER A 174 2.31 12.84 3.85
C SER A 174 3.00 13.97 4.57
N LYS A 175 2.23 14.92 5.13
CA LYS A 175 2.77 16.01 5.94
C LYS A 175 3.51 15.53 7.20
N LEU A 176 2.98 14.50 7.85
CA LEU A 176 3.64 13.91 9.03
C LEU A 176 4.98 13.28 8.65
N LEU A 177 5.03 12.55 7.53
CA LEU A 177 6.26 11.96 7.01
C LEU A 177 7.30 13.02 6.65
N GLU A 178 6.90 14.12 5.99
CA GLU A 178 7.79 15.23 5.70
C GLU A 178 8.38 15.84 6.98
N ASN A 179 7.57 16.02 8.02
CA ASN A 179 8.03 16.56 9.31
C ASN A 179 9.00 15.59 10.01
N ILE A 180 8.71 14.27 9.95
CA ILE A 180 9.59 13.24 10.52
C ILE A 180 10.92 13.20 9.77
N ASP A 181 10.89 13.24 8.44
CA ASP A 181 12.09 13.21 7.60
C ASP A 181 12.94 14.47 7.80
N SER A 182 12.32 15.64 7.88
CA SER A 182 12.99 16.88 8.23
C SER A 182 13.65 16.82 9.62
N SER A 183 12.95 16.27 10.60
CA SER A 183 13.47 16.09 11.96
C SER A 183 14.64 15.09 11.98
N ARG A 184 14.52 13.97 11.25
CA ARG A 184 15.58 12.99 11.10
C ARG A 184 16.82 13.60 10.43
N SER A 185 16.62 14.36 9.35
CA SER A 185 17.69 15.05 8.64
C SER A 185 18.40 16.10 9.50
N SER A 186 17.68 16.80 10.38
CA SER A 186 18.30 17.77 11.28
C SER A 186 19.16 17.12 12.37
N VAL A 187 18.90 15.87 12.75
CA VAL A 187 19.65 15.16 13.80
C VAL A 187 20.76 14.28 13.26
N SER A 188 20.54 13.62 12.13
CA SER A 188 21.47 12.64 11.54
C SER A 188 21.89 12.98 10.10
N GLY A 189 21.48 14.10 9.57
CA GLY A 189 21.91 14.58 8.26
C GLY A 189 23.38 14.97 8.27
N VAL A 190 24.11 14.55 7.25
CA VAL A 190 25.50 14.94 7.03
C VAL A 190 25.50 16.16 6.13
N SER A 191 26.07 17.27 6.61
CA SER A 191 26.28 18.48 5.80
C SER A 191 27.50 18.27 4.89
N LEU A 192 27.27 18.23 3.58
CA LEU A 192 28.38 18.12 2.61
C LEU A 192 29.41 19.24 2.77
N ASP A 193 28.97 20.44 3.14
CA ASP A 193 29.86 21.58 3.37
C ASP A 193 30.76 21.38 4.58
N GLU A 194 30.22 20.83 5.69
CA GLU A 194 31.00 20.52 6.88
C GLU A 194 31.99 19.39 6.63
N GLU A 195 31.57 18.35 5.90
CA GLU A 195 32.45 17.25 5.50
C GLU A 195 33.57 17.73 4.55
N MET A 196 33.26 18.62 3.59
CA MET A 196 34.27 19.23 2.74
C MET A 196 35.29 20.07 3.53
N ILE A 197 34.83 20.87 4.49
CA ILE A 197 35.70 21.63 5.38
C ILE A 197 36.61 20.69 6.17
N SER A 198 36.05 19.63 6.75
CA SER A 198 36.78 18.60 7.48
C SER A 198 37.83 17.91 6.60
N LEU A 199 37.46 17.59 5.36
CA LEU A 199 38.35 16.98 4.39
C LEU A 199 39.53 17.90 4.01
N VAL A 200 39.27 19.20 3.80
CA VAL A 200 40.32 20.19 3.54
C VAL A 200 41.23 20.35 4.76
N GLN A 201 40.70 20.36 5.96
CA GLN A 201 41.51 20.42 7.19
C GLN A 201 42.41 19.19 7.32
N LEU A 202 41.87 17.97 7.04
CA LEU A 202 42.63 16.75 7.03
C LEU A 202 43.74 16.76 5.97
N GLN A 203 43.48 17.28 4.77
CA GLN A 203 44.50 17.46 3.72
C GLN A 203 45.63 18.40 4.16
N HIS A 204 45.27 19.54 4.80
CA HIS A 204 46.29 20.45 5.35
C HIS A 204 47.12 19.79 6.46
N THR A 205 46.47 19.05 7.35
CA THR A 205 47.12 18.32 8.42
C THR A 205 48.06 17.23 7.87
N TYR A 206 47.61 16.50 6.87
CA TYR A 206 48.46 15.48 6.18
C TYR A 206 49.68 16.15 5.52
N SER A 207 49.47 17.26 4.82
CA SER A 207 50.58 17.99 4.16
C SER A 207 51.57 18.58 5.16
N ALA A 208 51.08 19.06 6.32
CA ALA A 208 51.95 19.54 7.40
C ALA A 208 52.76 18.41 8.03
N ASN A 209 52.14 17.27 8.29
CA ASN A 209 52.82 16.07 8.79
C ASN A 209 53.86 15.53 7.82
N ALA A 210 53.57 15.53 6.53
CA ALA A 210 54.54 15.15 5.49
C ALA A 210 55.79 16.08 5.49
N LYS A 211 55.57 17.39 5.68
CA LYS A 211 56.65 18.37 5.83
C LYS A 211 57.50 18.13 7.09
N VAL A 212 56.83 17.85 8.22
CA VAL A 212 57.53 17.51 9.47
C VAL A 212 58.38 16.25 9.30
N MET A 213 57.84 15.20 8.67
CA MET A 213 58.56 13.96 8.36
C MET A 213 59.78 14.21 7.50
N SER A 214 59.64 14.99 6.39
CA SER A 214 60.74 15.37 5.53
C SER A 214 61.83 16.18 6.28
N THR A 215 61.44 17.04 7.21
CA THR A 215 62.38 17.79 8.04
C THR A 215 63.11 16.87 9.01
N ILE A 216 62.41 15.91 9.63
CA ILE A 216 63.02 14.92 10.51
C ILE A 216 64.02 14.05 9.72
N ASP A 217 63.65 13.57 8.52
CA ASP A 217 64.53 12.81 7.65
C ASP A 217 65.80 13.60 7.31
N SER A 218 65.66 14.89 6.97
CA SER A 218 66.79 15.75 6.68
C SER A 218 67.71 15.96 7.90
N LEU A 219 67.13 16.10 9.09
CA LEU A 219 67.88 16.20 10.35
C LEU A 219 68.60 14.90 10.69
N LEU A 220 67.96 13.76 10.49
CA LEU A 220 68.57 12.43 10.67
C LEU A 220 69.72 12.21 9.70
N ASP A 221 69.59 12.63 8.45
CA ASP A 221 70.66 12.53 7.45
C ASP A 221 71.90 13.36 7.88
N VAL A 222 71.68 14.58 8.38
CA VAL A 222 72.78 15.39 8.94
C VAL A 222 73.45 14.73 10.15
N VAL A 223 72.68 14.14 11.04
CA VAL A 223 73.21 13.48 12.25
C VAL A 223 73.98 12.18 11.90
N VAL A 224 73.39 11.35 11.03
CA VAL A 224 73.96 10.04 10.69
C VAL A 224 75.16 10.17 9.73
N ASN A 225 75.02 10.98 8.70
CA ASN A 225 76.00 11.09 7.63
C ASN A 225 76.93 12.34 7.77
N GLY A 226 76.49 13.37 8.54
CA GLY A 226 77.30 14.58 8.74
C GLY A 226 78.25 14.54 9.93
N LEU A 227 78.04 13.62 10.92
CA LEU A 227 78.96 13.44 12.06
C LEU A 227 80.06 12.41 11.85
N VAL A 228 80.06 11.73 10.72
CA VAL A 228 81.06 10.65 10.38
C VAL A 228 82.13 11.19 9.39
N ARG A 229 82.45 12.46 9.46
CA ARG A 229 83.60 13.03 8.77
C ARG A 229 84.68 13.49 9.72
#